data_4c4fd94f1c7a0de375114376eea6ebeb
#
_entry.id   4c4fd94f1c7a0de375114376eea6ebeb
#
_cell.length_a   1.000
_cell.length_b   1.000
_cell.length_c   1.000
_cell.angle_alpha   90.00
_cell.angle_beta   90.00
_cell.angle_gamma   90.00
#
_symmetry.space_group_name_H-M   'P 1'
#
loop_
_entity.id
_entity.type
_entity.pdbx_description
1 polymer ?
#
loop_
_entity_poly.entity_id
_entity_poly.type
_entity_poly.pdbx_seq_one_letter_code
_entity_poly.pdbx_strand_id
1 'polypeptide(L)' 'MLSKFFRKSSGKGKTEKSAISYDEAKSLAKDSEEDVRMELAARRDLAPELLYFLAEDPSPKVRQNVAA' A
#
# COMPACT_ATOMS: atom_id res chain seq x y z
N MET A 1 7.70 7.55 12.14
CA MET A 1 8.10 7.45 11.60
C MET A 1 8.63 6.38 10.75
N LEU A 2 9.63 6.41 10.19
CA LEU A 2 10.18 5.46 9.50
C LEU A 2 10.30 4.19 10.13
N SER A 3 10.48 4.22 11.33
CA SER A 3 10.72 3.05 12.04
C SER A 3 9.67 2.03 11.90
N LYS A 4 8.43 2.40 11.89
CA LYS A 4 7.45 1.48 11.85
C LYS A 4 7.49 0.74 10.55
N PHE A 5 7.76 1.39 9.49
CA PHE A 5 7.79 0.83 8.26
C PHE A 5 8.97 -0.12 8.15
N PHE A 6 10.08 0.30 8.64
CA PHE A 6 11.20 -0.42 8.67
C PHE A 6 11.06 -1.71 9.36
N ARG A 7 10.51 -1.75 10.47
CA ARG A 7 10.42 -2.88 11.24
C ARG A 7 9.65 -3.90 10.53
N LYS A 8 8.63 -3.59 9.91
CA LYS A 8 7.91 -4.48 9.33
C LYS A 8 8.66 -5.15 8.28
N SER A 9 9.32 -4.46 7.48
CA SER A 9 10.00 -5.05 6.48
C SER A 9 11.03 -6.01 6.93
N SER A 10 11.69 -5.69 7.94
CA SER A 10 12.72 -6.54 8.33
C SER A 10 12.21 -7.85 8.79
N GLY A 11 11.10 -7.87 9.33
CA GLY A 11 10.65 -9.01 9.93
C GLY A 11 10.57 -10.17 9.08
N LYS A 12 9.90 -10.16 8.13
CA LYS A 12 9.79 -11.25 7.45
C LYS A 12 10.03 -11.06 6.14
N GLY A 13 10.67 -10.25 5.78
CA GLY A 13 10.88 -9.98 4.53
C GLY A 13 11.04 -11.04 3.61
N LYS A 14 11.44 -11.98 3.97
CA LYS A 14 11.72 -12.94 3.21
C LYS A 14 10.74 -13.30 2.29
N THR A 15 9.70 -13.32 2.49
CA THR A 15 8.83 -13.78 1.69
C THR A 15 8.24 -12.94 0.87
N GLU A 16 8.11 -12.20 1.15
CA GLU A 16 7.43 -11.55 0.50
C GLU A 16 7.59 -10.82 -0.41
N LYS A 17 8.15 -10.72 -0.74
CA LYS A 17 8.38 -10.00 -1.62
C LYS A 17 7.32 -9.76 -2.44
N SER A 18 6.63 -10.50 -2.84
CA SER A 18 5.62 -10.23 -3.68
C SER A 18 4.34 -10.12 -3.04
N ALA A 19 3.96 -10.95 -2.27
CA ALA A 19 2.62 -10.95 -1.74
C ALA A 19 2.51 -10.14 -0.48
N ILE A 20 1.43 -9.49 -0.32
CA ILE A 20 1.20 -8.71 0.86
C ILE A 20 -0.16 -9.14 1.36
N SER A 21 -0.34 -9.32 2.62
CA SER A 21 -1.60 -9.80 3.14
C SER A 21 -2.66 -8.73 3.00
N TYR A 22 -3.90 -9.14 2.95
CA TYR A 22 -5.01 -8.22 2.81
C TYR A 22 -5.03 -7.26 3.99
N ASP A 23 -4.85 -7.76 5.20
CA ASP A 23 -4.88 -6.92 6.38
C ASP A 23 -3.75 -5.91 6.37
N GLU A 24 -2.60 -6.30 5.93
CA GLU A 24 -1.49 -5.40 5.87
C GLU A 24 -1.73 -4.34 4.81
N ALA A 25 -2.23 -4.74 3.66
CA ALA A 25 -2.50 -3.80 2.60
C ALA A 25 -3.60 -2.82 3.02
N LYS A 26 -4.59 -3.33 3.76
CA LYS A 26 -5.66 -2.48 4.20
C LYS A 26 -5.14 -1.42 5.15
N SER A 27 -4.23 -1.77 6.03
CA SER A 27 -3.65 -0.81 6.94
C SER A 27 -2.86 0.23 6.19
N LEU A 28 -2.08 -0.18 5.20
CA LEU A 28 -1.27 0.74 4.44
C LEU A 28 -2.14 1.68 3.61
N ALA A 29 -3.28 1.20 3.18
CA ALA A 29 -4.18 2.03 2.38
C ALA A 29 -4.75 3.18 3.19
N LYS A 30 -4.74 3.04 4.51
CA LYS A 30 -5.25 4.08 5.37
C LYS A 30 -4.13 4.88 6.03
N ASP A 31 -2.90 4.68 5.60
CA ASP A 31 -1.79 5.36 6.22
C ASP A 31 -1.90 6.85 5.95
N SER A 32 -1.48 7.66 6.90
CA SER A 32 -1.58 9.08 6.72
C SER A 32 -0.52 9.61 5.77
N GLU A 33 0.49 8.83 5.48
CA GLU A 33 1.55 9.26 4.58
C GLU A 33 1.16 8.99 3.15
N GLU A 34 1.14 10.03 2.36
CA GLU A 34 0.76 9.89 0.96
C GLU A 34 1.73 8.97 0.23
N ASP A 35 3.00 9.05 0.54
CA ASP A 35 3.98 8.22 -0.14
C ASP A 35 3.70 6.74 0.07
N VAL A 36 3.28 6.36 1.25
CA VAL A 36 2.97 4.98 1.54
C VAL A 36 1.79 4.54 0.69
N ARG A 37 0.77 5.36 0.62
CA ARG A 37 -0.41 5.02 -0.17
C ARG A 37 -0.08 4.97 -1.66
N MET A 38 0.83 5.85 -2.11
CA MET A 38 1.23 5.85 -3.50
C MET A 38 1.94 4.56 -3.88
N GLU A 39 2.82 4.11 -3.01
CA GLU A 39 3.52 2.89 -3.28
C GLU A 39 2.59 1.70 -3.28
N LEU A 40 1.64 1.69 -2.36
CA LEU A 40 0.69 0.62 -2.32
C LEU A 40 -0.14 0.61 -3.60
N ALA A 41 -0.56 1.77 -4.03
CA ALA A 41 -1.41 1.88 -5.20
C ALA A 41 -0.71 1.42 -6.48
N ALA A 42 0.59 1.42 -6.47
CA ALA A 42 1.34 0.99 -7.64
C ALA A 42 1.50 -0.52 -7.73
N ARG A 43 1.09 -1.24 -6.69
CA ARG A 43 1.24 -2.68 -6.74
C ARG A 43 0.20 -3.28 -7.64
N ARG A 44 0.53 -4.41 -8.24
CA ARG A 44 -0.43 -5.05 -9.08
C ARG A 44 -1.11 -6.20 -8.44
N ASP A 45 -0.78 -6.53 -7.24
CA ASP A 45 -1.34 -7.70 -6.55
C ASP A 45 -2.33 -7.35 -5.48
N LEU A 46 -2.94 -6.18 -5.54
CA LEU A 46 -3.90 -5.79 -4.52
C LEU A 46 -5.27 -6.35 -4.81
N ALA A 47 -6.01 -6.60 -3.74
CA ALA A 47 -7.38 -7.04 -3.86
C ALA A 47 -8.20 -5.93 -4.50
N PRO A 48 -9.18 -6.27 -5.30
CA PRO A 48 -9.98 -5.25 -5.99
C PRO A 48 -10.61 -4.22 -5.09
N GLU A 49 -11.07 -4.62 -3.91
CA GLU A 49 -11.70 -3.66 -3.06
C GLU A 49 -10.70 -2.64 -2.55
N LEU A 50 -9.42 -2.98 -2.45
CA LEU A 50 -8.43 -2.01 -2.03
C LEU A 50 -8.11 -1.06 -3.17
N LEU A 51 -8.18 -1.55 -4.39
CA LEU A 51 -7.97 -0.68 -5.53
C LEU A 51 -9.10 0.34 -5.62
N TYR A 52 -10.32 -0.09 -5.34
CA TYR A 52 -11.43 0.83 -5.35
C TYR A 52 -11.26 1.87 -4.25
N PHE A 53 -10.81 1.44 -3.09
CA PHE A 53 -10.61 2.35 -2.00
C PHE A 53 -9.57 3.40 -2.36
N LEU A 54 -8.46 2.98 -2.96
CA LEU A 54 -7.40 3.90 -3.33
C LEU A 54 -7.79 4.77 -4.52
N ALA A 55 -8.70 4.28 -5.34
CA ALA A 55 -9.15 5.06 -6.48
C ALA A 55 -9.93 6.28 -6.05
N GLU A 56 -10.38 6.30 -4.80
CA GLU A 56 -11.09 7.44 -4.28
C GLU A 56 -10.25 8.20 -3.27
N ASP A 57 -8.96 7.97 -3.24
CA ASP A 57 -8.08 8.63 -2.31
C ASP A 57 -8.11 10.13 -2.57
N PRO A 58 -8.00 10.95 -1.53
CA PRO A 58 -7.96 12.38 -1.73
C PRO A 58 -6.76 12.85 -2.54
N SER A 59 -5.72 12.06 -2.61
CA SER A 59 -4.53 12.46 -3.34
C SER A 59 -4.64 12.07 -4.80
N PRO A 60 -4.51 13.01 -5.72
CA PRO A 60 -4.54 12.66 -7.12
C PRO A 60 -3.38 11.77 -7.53
N LYS A 61 -2.26 11.85 -6.81
CA LYS A 61 -1.13 11.01 -7.14
C LYS A 61 -1.42 9.56 -6.83
N VAL A 62 -2.11 9.31 -5.74
CA VAL A 62 -2.49 7.96 -5.39
C VAL A 62 -3.48 7.44 -6.44
N ARG A 63 -4.44 8.26 -6.80
CA ARG A 63 -5.44 7.84 -7.77
C ARG A 63 -4.82 7.54 -9.12
N GLN A 64 -3.81 8.31 -9.49
CA GLN A 64 -3.14 8.07 -10.74
C GLN A 64 -2.41 6.75 -10.73
N ASN A 65 -1.79 6.39 -9.64
CA ASN A 65 -1.08 5.13 -9.55
C ASN A 65 -2.02 3.95 -9.68
N VAL A 66 -3.22 4.10 -9.18
CA VAL A 66 -4.20 3.03 -9.32
C VAL A 66 -4.55 2.86 -10.78
N ALA A 67 -4.69 3.95 -11.48
CA ALA A 67 -5.11 3.89 -12.86
C ALA A 67 -4.00 3.45 -13.80
N ALA A 68 -2.80 3.62 -13.40
CA ALA A 68 -1.70 3.23 -14.23
C ALA A 68 -1.58 1.72 -14.30
#